data_904f9f92aed16f51df29c5102925b360
#
_entry.id   904f9f92aed16f51df29c5102925b360
#
_cell.length_a   1.000
_cell.length_b   1.000
_cell.length_c   1.000
_cell.angle_alpha   90.00
_cell.angle_beta   90.00
_cell.angle_gamma   90.00
#
_symmetry.space_group_name_H-M   'P 1'
#
loop_
_entity.id
_entity.type
_entity.pdbx_description
1 polymer ?
#
loop_
_entity_poly.entity_id
_entity_poly.type
_entity_poly.pdbx_seq_one_letter_code
_entity_poly.pdbx_strand_id
1 'polypeptide(L)'
;MAYNNTGEDNSGNRNSGNWNSGNWNSGYWNSGNRNSGDRNSGNWNSGNWNSGYGNSGNRNSGDRNSGNRNSGNWNSGYGNSGNRNS
;
A
#
# COMPACT_ATOMS: atom_id res chain seq x y z
N MET A 1 12.71 -11.80 20.53
CA MET A 1 13.50 -11.56 19.34
C MET A 1 13.07 -10.27 18.66
N ALA A 2 13.97 -9.39 18.44
CA ALA A 2 13.65 -8.13 17.78
C ALA A 2 13.74 -8.29 16.27
N TYR A 3 12.77 -7.77 15.59
CA TYR A 3 12.72 -7.81 14.14
C TYR A 3 12.92 -6.44 13.53
N ASN A 4 13.53 -5.56 14.31
CA ASN A 4 13.82 -4.20 13.85
C ASN A 4 12.58 -3.37 13.52
N ASN A 5 11.49 -3.68 14.18
CA ASN A 5 10.30 -2.87 14.07
C ASN A 5 10.43 -1.64 14.96
N THR A 6 9.91 -0.52 14.50
CA THR A 6 9.78 0.65 15.33
C THR A 6 8.32 1.04 15.40
N GLY A 7 7.88 1.47 16.58
CA GLY A 7 6.48 1.75 16.78
C GLY A 7 5.83 0.63 17.55
N GLU A 8 4.51 0.52 17.44
CA GLU A 8 3.74 -0.41 18.25
C GLU A 8 2.96 -1.42 17.43
N ASP A 9 2.90 -2.61 17.98
CA ASP A 9 2.02 -3.66 17.47
C ASP A 9 2.29 -4.02 16.00
N ASN A 10 3.53 -3.92 15.61
CA ASN A 10 3.93 -4.36 14.29
C ASN A 10 4.25 -5.84 14.30
N SER A 11 3.94 -6.50 13.22
CA SER A 11 4.19 -7.91 13.06
C SER A 11 5.01 -8.13 11.80
N GLY A 12 6.06 -8.89 11.91
CA GLY A 12 6.96 -9.10 10.80
C GLY A 12 8.27 -8.38 11.02
N ASN A 13 8.90 -7.90 9.94
CA ASN A 13 10.24 -7.33 10.01
C ASN A 13 10.33 -5.94 9.44
N ARG A 14 11.03 -5.08 10.16
CA ARG A 14 11.40 -3.75 9.67
C ARG A 14 10.24 -2.86 9.31
N ASN A 15 9.18 -2.97 10.09
CA ASN A 15 8.05 -2.09 9.94
C ASN A 15 8.25 -0.85 10.79
N SER A 16 7.70 0.25 10.33
CA SER A 16 7.80 1.51 11.01
C SER A 16 6.41 2.12 11.12
N GLY A 17 6.05 2.55 12.31
CA GLY A 17 4.72 3.05 12.57
C GLY A 17 3.96 2.08 13.44
N ASN A 18 2.65 1.95 13.24
CA ASN A 18 1.84 1.13 14.13
C ASN A 18 0.94 0.18 13.36
N TRP A 19 0.81 -1.02 13.89
CA TRP A 19 -0.15 -1.97 13.39
C TRP A 19 0.14 -2.46 11.97
N ASN A 20 1.38 -2.45 11.59
CA ASN A 20 1.77 -2.96 10.28
C ASN A 20 2.02 -4.46 10.37
N SER A 21 1.72 -5.14 9.27
CA SER A 21 1.91 -6.58 9.20
C SER A 21 2.65 -6.92 7.91
N GLY A 22 3.70 -7.67 8.04
CA GLY A 22 4.53 -8.02 6.90
C GLY A 22 5.92 -7.42 7.04
N ASN A 23 6.51 -6.98 5.94
CA ASN A 23 7.89 -6.52 5.95
C ASN A 23 8.07 -5.17 5.31
N TRP A 24 8.83 -4.31 5.95
CA TRP A 24 9.21 -3.04 5.37
C TRP A 24 8.05 -2.07 5.15
N ASN A 25 7.01 -2.18 5.94
CA ASN A 25 5.88 -1.26 5.82
C ASN A 25 6.15 -0.02 6.66
N SER A 26 5.61 1.09 6.22
CA SER A 26 5.78 2.35 6.90
C SER A 26 4.43 3.05 6.99
N GLY A 27 4.04 3.44 8.18
CA GLY A 27 2.76 4.09 8.41
C GLY A 27 1.88 3.26 9.32
N TYR A 28 0.58 3.22 9.03
CA TYR A 28 -0.36 2.55 9.91
C TYR A 28 -1.21 1.55 9.17
N TRP A 29 -1.36 0.37 9.78
CA TRP A 29 -2.32 -0.60 9.29
C TRP A 29 -2.01 -1.14 7.91
N ASN A 30 -0.75 -1.13 7.52
CA ASN A 30 -0.37 -1.70 6.24
C ASN A 30 -0.20 -3.21 6.37
N SER A 31 -0.50 -3.91 5.28
CA SER A 31 -0.40 -5.35 5.25
C SER A 31 0.31 -5.77 3.96
N GLY A 32 1.34 -6.55 4.10
CA GLY A 32 2.12 -6.98 2.96
C GLY A 32 3.54 -6.47 3.05
N ASN A 33 4.13 -6.08 1.91
CA ASN A 33 5.53 -5.68 1.89
C ASN A 33 5.74 -4.33 1.26
N ARG A 34 6.52 -3.52 1.93
CA ARG A 34 6.96 -2.24 1.40
C ARG A 34 5.85 -1.28 1.04
N ASN A 35 4.81 -1.28 1.87
CA ASN A 35 3.74 -0.32 1.72
C ASN A 35 4.06 0.92 2.53
N SER A 36 3.60 2.05 2.06
CA SER A 36 3.83 3.31 2.72
C SER A 36 2.54 4.10 2.79
N GLY A 37 2.18 4.54 3.97
CA GLY A 37 0.95 5.28 4.18
C GLY A 37 0.02 4.52 5.11
N ASP A 38 -1.27 4.58 4.86
CA ASP A 38 -2.25 3.98 5.75
C ASP A 38 -3.11 2.97 5.05
N ARG A 39 -3.25 1.82 5.67
CA ARG A 39 -4.21 0.81 5.26
C ARG A 39 -4.02 0.31 3.83
N ASN A 40 -2.78 0.18 3.44
CA ASN A 40 -2.46 -0.42 2.16
C ASN A 40 -2.36 -1.92 2.32
N SER A 41 -2.70 -2.63 1.26
CA SER A 41 -2.66 -4.07 1.27
C SER A 41 -1.98 -4.57 0.00
N GLY A 42 -1.01 -5.41 0.16
CA GLY A 42 -0.25 -5.91 -0.97
C GLY A 42 1.20 -5.47 -0.91
N ASN A 43 1.78 -5.12 -2.07
CA ASN A 43 3.19 -4.78 -2.12
C ASN A 43 3.46 -3.48 -2.84
N TRP A 44 4.33 -2.67 -2.27
CA TRP A 44 4.81 -1.46 -2.91
C TRP A 44 3.71 -0.40 -3.13
N ASN A 45 2.69 -0.41 -2.31
CA ASN A 45 1.65 0.61 -2.41
C ASN A 45 2.05 1.85 -1.62
N SER A 46 1.63 2.98 -2.12
CA SER A 46 1.97 4.26 -1.50
C SER A 46 0.72 5.12 -1.45
N GLY A 47 0.38 5.61 -0.28
CA GLY A 47 -0.80 6.42 -0.09
C GLY A 47 -1.75 5.74 0.88
N ASN A 48 -3.05 5.82 0.60
CA ASN A 48 -4.03 5.30 1.54
C ASN A 48 -5.02 4.36 0.86
N TRP A 49 -5.27 3.24 1.53
CA TRP A 49 -6.31 2.33 1.09
C TRP A 49 -6.06 1.70 -0.28
N ASN A 50 -4.82 1.55 -0.64
CA ASN A 50 -4.50 0.89 -1.91
C ASN A 50 -4.44 -0.61 -1.70
N SER A 51 -4.80 -1.33 -2.75
CA SER A 51 -4.80 -2.78 -2.71
C SER A 51 -4.19 -3.32 -4.00
N GLY A 52 -3.21 -4.17 -3.86
CA GLY A 52 -2.56 -4.76 -5.01
C GLY A 52 -1.08 -4.46 -5.03
N TYR A 53 -0.55 -4.07 -6.17
CA TYR A 53 0.87 -3.93 -6.35
C TYR A 53 1.23 -2.59 -6.96
N GLY A 54 2.07 -1.85 -6.27
CA GLY A 54 2.63 -0.64 -6.84
C GLY A 54 1.66 0.50 -7.11
N ASN A 55 0.58 0.56 -6.36
CA ASN A 55 -0.38 1.63 -6.53
C ASN A 55 0.07 2.86 -5.78
N SER A 56 -0.30 4.01 -6.31
CA SER A 56 0.08 5.28 -5.72
C SER A 56 -1.12 6.19 -5.68
N GLY A 57 -1.42 6.73 -4.52
CA GLY A 57 -2.57 7.60 -4.34
C GLY A 57 -3.54 7.00 -3.35
N ASN A 58 -4.84 7.10 -3.64
CA ASN A 58 -5.84 6.66 -2.69
C ASN A 58 -6.85 5.72 -3.30
N ARG A 59 -7.08 4.64 -2.62
CA ARG A 59 -8.15 3.69 -2.97
C ARG A 59 -8.02 3.10 -4.36
N ASN A 60 -6.79 2.84 -4.75
CA ASN A 60 -6.54 2.16 -6.00
C ASN A 60 -6.54 0.66 -5.77
N SER A 61 -6.98 -0.07 -6.76
CA SER A 61 -7.05 -1.51 -6.68
C SER A 61 -6.51 -2.11 -7.97
N GLY A 62 -5.60 -3.04 -7.82
CA GLY A 62 -4.95 -3.66 -8.97
C GLY A 62 -3.47 -3.35 -8.97
N ASP A 63 -2.89 -3.15 -10.16
CA ASP A 63 -1.46 -2.96 -10.27
C ASP A 63 -1.10 -1.64 -10.91
N ARG A 64 -0.20 -0.95 -10.28
CA ARG A 64 0.43 0.25 -10.82
C ARG A 64 -0.53 1.34 -11.24
N ASN A 65 -1.55 1.54 -10.44
CA ASN A 65 -2.47 2.64 -10.66
C ASN A 65 -1.94 3.87 -9.93
N SER A 66 -2.25 5.02 -10.49
CA SER A 66 -1.80 6.27 -9.95
C SER A 66 -2.97 7.24 -9.90
N GLY A 67 -3.21 7.83 -8.76
CA GLY A 67 -4.32 8.73 -8.59
C GLY A 67 -5.31 8.19 -7.58
N ASN A 68 -6.60 8.36 -7.85
CA ASN A 68 -7.61 7.99 -6.88
C ASN A 68 -8.69 7.11 -7.47
N ARG A 69 -9.00 6.05 -6.75
CA ARG A 69 -10.12 5.18 -7.05
C ARG A 69 -10.03 4.53 -8.42
N ASN A 70 -8.83 4.20 -8.81
CA ASN A 70 -8.62 3.47 -10.05
C ASN A 70 -8.67 1.98 -9.77
N SER A 71 -9.18 1.25 -10.74
CA SER A 71 -9.33 -0.18 -10.63
C SER A 71 -8.82 -0.86 -11.91
N GLY A 72 -7.97 -1.82 -11.74
CA GLY A 72 -7.36 -2.48 -12.88
C GLY A 72 -5.87 -2.24 -12.90
N ASN A 73 -5.29 -2.05 -14.10
CA ASN A 73 -3.84 -1.92 -14.19
C ASN A 73 -3.42 -0.70 -14.98
N TRP A 74 -2.43 -0.02 -14.46
CA TRP A 74 -1.80 1.09 -15.16
C TRP A 74 -2.74 2.27 -15.44
N ASN A 75 -3.70 2.47 -14.58
CA ASN A 75 -4.61 3.61 -14.73
C ASN A 75 -4.02 4.83 -14.05
N SER A 76 -4.32 5.98 -14.60
CA SER A 76 -3.84 7.22 -14.06
C SER A 76 -4.99 8.22 -14.03
N GLY A 77 -5.17 8.88 -12.91
CA GLY A 77 -6.21 9.87 -12.77
C GLY A 77 -7.23 9.44 -11.74
N TYR A 78 -8.49 9.59 -12.05
CA TYR A 78 -9.56 9.40 -11.10
C TYR A 78 -10.65 8.51 -11.65
N GLY A 79 -10.93 7.46 -10.91
CA GLY A 79 -12.08 6.63 -11.20
C GLY A 79 -12.00 5.82 -12.49
N ASN A 80 -10.81 5.50 -12.93
CA ASN A 80 -10.64 4.70 -14.13
C ASN A 80 -10.77 3.23 -13.83
N SER A 81 -11.27 2.50 -14.79
CA SER A 81 -11.47 1.08 -14.65
C SER A 81 -10.96 0.38 -15.91
N GLY A 82 -10.25 -0.70 -15.72
CA GLY A 82 -9.66 -1.42 -16.82
C GLY A 82 -8.16 -1.22 -16.86
N ASN A 83 -7.60 -1.10 -18.08
CA ASN A 83 -6.16 -1.03 -18.23
C ASN A 83 -5.72 0.21 -18.99
N ARG A 84 -4.72 0.87 -18.45
CA ARG A 84 -4.05 1.98 -19.13
C ARG A 84 -4.96 3.14 -19.51
N ASN A 85 -5.84 3.49 -18.61
CA ASN A 85 -6.69 4.66 -18.78
C ASN A 85 -6.10 5.87 -18.07
N SER A 86 -6.43 7.02 -18.54
CA SER A 86 -6.01 8.23 -17.88
C SER A 86 -7.09 9.32 -17.90
#